data_adbe6ae3e59418e7dc27e1be583542eb
#
_entry.id   adbe6ae3e59418e7dc27e1be583542eb
#
_cell.length_a   1.000
_cell.length_b   1.000
_cell.length_c   1.000
_cell.angle_alpha   90.00
_cell.angle_beta   90.00
_cell.angle_gamma   90.00
#
_symmetry.space_group_name_H-M   'P 1'
#
loop_
_entity.id
_entity.type
_entity.pdbx_description
1 polymer ?
#
loop_
_entity_poly.entity_id
_entity_poly.type
_entity_poly.pdbx_seq_one_letter_code
_entity_poly.pdbx_strand_id
1 'polypeptide(L)'
;DRVFRSARSLGVTSPLPEGDPSLALGTSTMTLLELTCAYAGLAGNSYPVKPYAFEPEEPSWWEWITSTEDSLPGGVHEDMEQMLRAAINKGTGRAATLPIANYGKTGTTQNSRDALFVGYAGEGDDQLVVGVWVGNDDNSSLGTMTGGTTPARIWKDFMRGALALQPAPKATASPDPEGPIKPFDIDEGAEIELDEKGTTLRFDEKGVTLSTETDEGIPLQLRLDEDGLRIEGDEGG
;
A
#
# COMPACT_ATOMS: atom_id res chain seq x y z
N ASP A 1 -18.53 -10.93 -18.48
CA ASP A 1 -18.09 -9.99 -17.45
C ASP A 1 -16.62 -10.25 -17.13
N ARG A 2 -15.78 -9.19 -17.19
CA ARG A 2 -14.33 -9.34 -16.96
C ARG A 2 -14.04 -9.59 -15.48
N VAL A 3 -14.73 -8.88 -14.58
CA VAL A 3 -14.53 -9.01 -13.13
C VAL A 3 -14.85 -10.43 -12.66
N PHE A 4 -15.97 -10.99 -13.13
CA PHE A 4 -16.34 -12.39 -12.85
C PHE A 4 -15.24 -13.36 -13.29
N ARG A 5 -14.73 -13.22 -14.51
CA ARG A 5 -13.67 -14.10 -15.02
C ARG A 5 -12.38 -13.96 -14.23
N SER A 6 -11.97 -12.73 -13.89
CA SER A 6 -10.77 -12.51 -13.07
C SER A 6 -10.90 -13.13 -11.69
N ALA A 7 -12.08 -13.03 -11.04
CA ALA A 7 -12.29 -13.67 -9.74
C ALA A 7 -12.20 -15.20 -9.86
N ARG A 8 -12.79 -15.78 -10.94
CA ARG A 8 -12.72 -17.23 -11.19
C ARG A 8 -11.30 -17.72 -11.47
N SER A 9 -10.51 -16.97 -12.27
CA SER A 9 -9.12 -17.33 -12.54
C SER A 9 -8.26 -17.26 -11.28
N LEU A 10 -8.54 -16.33 -10.36
CA LEU A 10 -7.88 -16.26 -9.05
C LEU A 10 -8.30 -17.36 -8.07
N GLY A 11 -9.19 -18.27 -8.46
CA GLY A 11 -9.58 -19.43 -7.66
C GLY A 11 -10.84 -19.25 -6.81
N VAL A 12 -11.60 -18.16 -6.96
CA VAL A 12 -12.86 -17.97 -6.24
C VAL A 12 -13.91 -18.94 -6.77
N THR A 13 -14.44 -19.81 -5.91
CA THR A 13 -15.47 -20.82 -6.24
C THR A 13 -16.85 -20.46 -5.69
N SER A 14 -16.91 -19.60 -4.67
CA SER A 14 -18.16 -19.08 -4.10
C SER A 14 -19.10 -18.53 -5.18
N PRO A 15 -20.42 -18.60 -5.00
CA PRO A 15 -21.39 -18.07 -5.98
C PRO A 15 -21.17 -16.59 -6.22
N LEU A 16 -20.93 -16.21 -7.46
CA LEU A 16 -20.79 -14.82 -7.89
C LEU A 16 -21.89 -14.50 -8.92
N PRO A 17 -22.58 -13.36 -8.82
CA PRO A 17 -23.58 -12.95 -9.80
C PRO A 17 -22.88 -12.54 -11.11
N GLU A 18 -23.10 -13.34 -12.15
CA GLU A 18 -22.55 -13.00 -13.47
C GLU A 18 -23.37 -11.86 -14.09
N GLY A 19 -22.67 -10.87 -14.63
CA GLY A 19 -23.30 -9.72 -15.27
C GLY A 19 -23.73 -8.60 -14.30
N ASP A 20 -23.55 -8.75 -13.00
CA ASP A 20 -23.84 -7.70 -12.03
C ASP A 20 -22.64 -6.75 -11.88
N PRO A 21 -22.77 -5.45 -12.25
CA PRO A 21 -21.69 -4.48 -12.09
C PRO A 21 -21.27 -4.25 -10.63
N SER A 22 -22.17 -4.54 -9.66
CA SER A 22 -21.88 -4.38 -8.24
C SER A 22 -20.81 -5.35 -7.73
N LEU A 23 -20.53 -6.43 -8.46
CA LEU A 23 -19.43 -7.35 -8.19
C LEU A 23 -18.08 -6.62 -8.11
N ALA A 24 -17.88 -5.61 -8.96
CA ALA A 24 -16.67 -4.79 -8.93
C ALA A 24 -16.51 -3.95 -7.64
N LEU A 25 -17.60 -3.75 -6.91
CA LEU A 25 -17.61 -3.05 -5.62
C LEU A 25 -17.48 -4.01 -4.43
N GLY A 26 -17.36 -5.32 -4.68
CA GLY A 26 -17.21 -6.32 -3.62
C GLY A 26 -18.51 -6.63 -2.88
N THR A 27 -19.66 -6.60 -3.57
CA THR A 27 -20.97 -6.88 -2.96
C THR A 27 -21.22 -8.38 -2.75
N SER A 28 -20.40 -9.24 -3.34
CA SER A 28 -20.55 -10.69 -3.23
C SER A 28 -19.78 -11.26 -2.04
N THR A 29 -20.36 -12.27 -1.42
CA THR A 29 -19.74 -13.00 -0.32
C THR A 29 -18.82 -14.10 -0.86
N MET A 30 -17.68 -14.26 -0.22
CA MET A 30 -16.76 -15.38 -0.43
C MET A 30 -16.12 -15.77 0.90
N THR A 31 -15.50 -16.94 0.97
CA THR A 31 -14.82 -17.35 2.19
C THR A 31 -13.52 -16.56 2.37
N LEU A 32 -13.09 -16.38 3.63
CA LEU A 32 -11.80 -15.75 3.94
C LEU A 32 -10.65 -16.53 3.28
N LEU A 33 -10.75 -17.85 3.22
CA LEU A 33 -9.74 -18.70 2.59
C LEU A 33 -9.60 -18.40 1.10
N GLU A 34 -10.71 -18.37 0.35
CA GLU A 34 -10.69 -18.02 -1.08
C GLU A 34 -10.09 -16.63 -1.33
N LEU A 35 -10.50 -15.65 -0.51
CA LEU A 35 -9.97 -14.31 -0.62
C LEU A 35 -8.46 -14.26 -0.32
N THR A 36 -8.01 -14.97 0.72
CA THR A 36 -6.58 -15.04 1.07
C THR A 36 -5.77 -15.75 -0.02
N CYS A 37 -6.28 -16.84 -0.60
CA CYS A 37 -5.64 -17.51 -1.73
C CYS A 37 -5.57 -16.63 -2.98
N ALA A 38 -6.61 -15.83 -3.27
CA ALA A 38 -6.57 -14.88 -4.37
C ALA A 38 -5.48 -13.81 -4.16
N TYR A 39 -5.31 -13.33 -2.92
CA TYR A 39 -4.20 -12.42 -2.58
C TYR A 39 -2.84 -13.09 -2.62
N ALA A 40 -2.75 -14.39 -2.29
CA ALA A 40 -1.51 -15.15 -2.46
C ALA A 40 -1.12 -15.24 -3.95
N GLY A 41 -2.11 -15.47 -4.82
CA GLY A 41 -1.90 -15.43 -6.27
C GLY A 41 -1.44 -14.07 -6.79
N LEU A 42 -1.95 -12.97 -6.20
CA LEU A 42 -1.48 -11.63 -6.53
C LEU A 42 -0.05 -11.39 -6.01
N ALA A 43 0.25 -11.81 -4.79
CA ALA A 43 1.55 -11.61 -4.16
C ALA A 43 2.67 -12.35 -4.93
N GLY A 44 2.46 -13.61 -5.29
CA GLY A 44 3.40 -14.42 -6.05
C GLY A 44 3.31 -14.24 -7.58
N ASN A 45 2.36 -13.44 -8.07
CA ASN A 45 2.00 -13.31 -9.49
C ASN A 45 1.82 -14.68 -10.19
N SER A 46 1.24 -15.63 -9.49
CA SER A 46 0.94 -16.98 -9.98
C SER A 46 -0.37 -17.48 -9.36
N TYR A 47 -1.35 -17.79 -10.17
CA TYR A 47 -2.68 -18.19 -9.70
C TYR A 47 -3.34 -19.23 -10.63
N PRO A 48 -4.35 -20.01 -10.15
CA PRO A 48 -4.92 -19.97 -8.81
C PRO A 48 -4.04 -20.65 -7.75
N VAL A 49 -4.00 -20.12 -6.55
CA VAL A 49 -3.35 -20.74 -5.41
C VAL A 49 -4.31 -21.76 -4.76
N LYS A 50 -3.86 -23.01 -4.63
CA LYS A 50 -4.62 -24.07 -3.96
C LYS A 50 -4.19 -24.19 -2.51
N PRO A 51 -5.08 -23.99 -1.54
CA PRO A 51 -4.73 -24.15 -0.12
C PRO A 51 -4.53 -25.63 0.22
N TYR A 52 -3.57 -25.92 1.08
CA TYR A 52 -3.37 -27.23 1.68
C TYR A 52 -3.07 -27.07 3.18
N ALA A 53 -3.48 -28.07 3.98
CA ALA A 53 -3.22 -28.08 5.43
C ALA A 53 -2.06 -29.02 5.80
N PHE A 54 -1.78 -29.98 4.95
CA PHE A 54 -0.68 -30.92 5.08
C PHE A 54 0.15 -30.84 3.80
N GLU A 55 1.44 -31.04 3.92
CA GLU A 55 2.33 -31.04 2.76
C GLU A 55 1.79 -32.00 1.69
N PRO A 56 1.47 -31.50 0.49
CA PRO A 56 0.96 -32.35 -0.57
C PRO A 56 2.03 -33.35 -0.99
N GLU A 57 1.61 -34.54 -1.40
CA GLU A 57 2.51 -35.47 -2.08
C GLU A 57 3.11 -34.73 -3.31
N GLU A 58 4.37 -35.05 -3.62
CA GLU A 58 5.01 -34.47 -4.80
C GLU A 58 4.13 -34.66 -6.03
N PRO A 59 3.83 -33.59 -6.79
CA PRO A 59 2.95 -33.69 -7.92
C PRO A 59 3.52 -34.68 -8.91
N SER A 60 2.67 -35.58 -9.42
CA SER A 60 3.02 -36.46 -10.51
C SER A 60 3.54 -35.63 -11.68
N TRP A 61 4.52 -36.13 -12.43
CA TRP A 61 5.02 -35.46 -13.63
C TRP A 61 3.90 -35.06 -14.61
N TRP A 62 2.77 -35.75 -14.58
CA TRP A 62 1.57 -35.46 -15.36
C TRP A 62 0.83 -34.22 -14.83
N GLU A 63 0.72 -34.09 -13.54
CA GLU A 63 0.13 -32.90 -12.90
C GLU A 63 1.01 -31.68 -13.11
N TRP A 64 2.33 -31.85 -13.09
CA TRP A 64 3.28 -30.76 -13.39
C TRP A 64 3.12 -30.27 -14.86
N ILE A 65 2.92 -31.16 -15.84
CA ILE A 65 2.71 -30.76 -17.24
C ILE A 65 1.32 -30.14 -17.46
N THR A 66 0.32 -30.55 -16.70
CA THR A 66 -1.08 -30.11 -16.87
C THR A 66 -1.47 -28.95 -15.94
N SER A 67 -0.65 -28.62 -14.95
CA SER A 67 -0.86 -27.43 -14.11
C SER A 67 -0.62 -26.18 -14.96
N THR A 68 -1.70 -25.50 -15.34
CA THR A 68 -1.63 -24.19 -15.96
C THR A 68 -1.77 -23.15 -14.86
N GLU A 69 -0.67 -22.53 -14.49
CA GLU A 69 -0.69 -21.33 -13.68
C GLU A 69 -0.76 -20.12 -14.59
N ASP A 70 -1.65 -19.20 -14.28
CA ASP A 70 -1.76 -17.91 -14.95
C ASP A 70 -0.99 -16.85 -14.17
N SER A 71 -0.60 -15.78 -14.85
CA SER A 71 0.03 -14.62 -14.24
C SER A 71 -0.53 -13.33 -14.82
N LEU A 72 -0.49 -12.26 -14.03
CA LEU A 72 -0.82 -10.93 -14.53
C LEU A 72 0.34 -10.42 -15.42
N PRO A 73 0.04 -9.72 -16.49
CA PRO A 73 1.07 -8.96 -17.21
C PRO A 73 1.83 -8.03 -16.25
N GLY A 74 3.16 -7.91 -16.41
CA GLY A 74 4.02 -7.19 -15.47
C GLY A 74 3.50 -5.80 -15.07
N GLY A 75 3.11 -4.98 -16.03
CA GLY A 75 2.55 -3.66 -15.73
C GLY A 75 1.24 -3.71 -14.91
N VAL A 76 0.40 -4.72 -15.10
CA VAL A 76 -0.84 -4.88 -14.33
C VAL A 76 -0.55 -5.33 -12.90
N HIS A 77 0.41 -6.23 -12.72
CA HIS A 77 0.84 -6.67 -11.39
C HIS A 77 1.41 -5.50 -10.58
N GLU A 78 2.31 -4.73 -11.17
CA GLU A 78 2.90 -3.54 -10.56
C GLU A 78 1.84 -2.49 -10.20
N ASP A 79 0.87 -2.23 -11.07
CA ASP A 79 -0.24 -1.31 -10.80
C ASP A 79 -1.10 -1.79 -9.62
N MET A 80 -1.38 -3.10 -9.53
CA MET A 80 -2.10 -3.68 -8.41
C MET A 80 -1.34 -3.50 -7.09
N GLU A 81 -0.05 -3.76 -7.08
CA GLU A 81 0.80 -3.54 -5.91
C GLU A 81 0.81 -2.07 -5.48
N GLN A 82 0.95 -1.14 -6.43
CA GLN A 82 0.90 0.29 -6.13
C GLN A 82 -0.44 0.70 -5.50
N MET A 83 -1.57 0.18 -6.03
CA MET A 83 -2.89 0.45 -5.47
C MET A 83 -3.06 -0.12 -4.06
N LEU A 84 -2.63 -1.37 -3.82
CA LEU A 84 -2.69 -2.01 -2.50
C LEU A 84 -1.78 -1.30 -1.48
N ARG A 85 -0.59 -0.88 -1.91
CA ARG A 85 0.31 -0.08 -1.08
C ARG A 85 -0.28 1.30 -0.77
N ALA A 86 -0.91 1.95 -1.74
CA ALA A 86 -1.57 3.23 -1.50
C ALA A 86 -2.75 3.10 -0.51
N ALA A 87 -3.49 1.98 -0.56
CA ALA A 87 -4.57 1.71 0.40
C ALA A 87 -4.07 1.62 1.85
N ILE A 88 -2.84 1.13 2.06
CA ILE A 88 -2.18 1.11 3.37
C ILE A 88 -1.60 2.49 3.72
N ASN A 89 -0.81 3.09 2.84
CA ASN A 89 -0.08 4.31 3.18
C ASN A 89 -0.97 5.56 3.27
N LYS A 90 -1.98 5.66 2.41
CA LYS A 90 -2.83 6.86 2.25
C LYS A 90 -4.32 6.58 2.45
N GLY A 91 -4.72 5.32 2.42
CA GLY A 91 -6.12 4.89 2.46
C GLY A 91 -6.60 4.42 3.83
N THR A 92 -7.55 3.50 3.80
CA THR A 92 -8.22 2.95 4.98
C THR A 92 -7.40 1.92 5.75
N GLY A 93 -6.30 1.41 5.18
CA GLY A 93 -5.46 0.36 5.75
C GLY A 93 -4.30 0.85 6.63
N ARG A 94 -4.23 2.11 7.01
CA ARG A 94 -3.08 2.70 7.74
C ARG A 94 -2.70 1.97 9.01
N ALA A 95 -3.65 1.36 9.71
CA ALA A 95 -3.37 0.60 10.92
C ALA A 95 -2.50 -0.65 10.66
N ALA A 96 -2.43 -1.13 9.40
CA ALA A 96 -1.60 -2.25 8.99
C ALA A 96 -0.19 -1.86 8.52
N THR A 97 0.21 -0.58 8.59
CA THR A 97 1.53 -0.14 8.12
C THR A 97 2.66 -0.86 8.87
N LEU A 98 3.58 -1.45 8.11
CA LEU A 98 4.82 -2.08 8.58
C LEU A 98 6.04 -1.21 8.22
N PRO A 99 7.21 -1.45 8.87
CA PRO A 99 8.45 -0.77 8.50
C PRO A 99 9.04 -1.24 7.15
N ILE A 100 8.48 -2.29 6.56
CA ILE A 100 8.82 -2.81 5.23
C ILE A 100 7.69 -2.59 4.25
N ALA A 101 7.94 -2.85 2.96
CA ALA A 101 6.90 -2.82 1.95
C ALA A 101 5.80 -3.82 2.31
N ASN A 102 4.56 -3.35 2.34
CA ASN A 102 3.40 -4.19 2.57
C ASN A 102 2.20 -3.70 1.78
N TYR A 103 1.34 -4.60 1.45
CA TYR A 103 0.25 -4.46 0.50
C TYR A 103 -1.02 -5.04 1.10
N GLY A 104 -2.16 -4.39 0.91
CA GLY A 104 -3.39 -4.94 1.48
C GLY A 104 -4.60 -4.06 1.31
N LYS A 105 -5.74 -4.61 1.67
CA LYS A 105 -7.04 -3.97 1.54
C LYS A 105 -7.93 -4.28 2.73
N THR A 106 -8.68 -3.28 3.15
CA THR A 106 -9.76 -3.38 4.12
C THR A 106 -11.07 -3.76 3.46
N GLY A 107 -11.89 -4.54 4.13
CA GLY A 107 -13.28 -4.78 3.79
C GLY A 107 -14.16 -4.50 5.01
N THR A 108 -15.35 -3.97 4.77
CA THR A 108 -16.37 -3.75 5.80
C THR A 108 -17.72 -3.94 5.13
N THR A 109 -18.53 -4.85 5.67
CA THR A 109 -19.87 -5.07 5.16
C THR A 109 -20.84 -3.99 5.62
N GLN A 110 -22.00 -3.93 4.98
CA GLN A 110 -23.06 -3.00 5.39
C GLN A 110 -23.46 -3.25 6.85
N ASN A 111 -23.73 -2.16 7.57
CA ASN A 111 -24.03 -2.16 9.00
C ASN A 111 -22.89 -2.71 9.88
N SER A 112 -21.65 -2.73 9.38
CA SER A 112 -20.46 -3.22 10.11
C SER A 112 -20.68 -4.59 10.77
N ARG A 113 -21.23 -5.55 10.05
CA ARG A 113 -21.40 -6.93 10.54
C ARG A 113 -20.14 -7.74 10.43
N ASP A 114 -19.38 -7.48 9.36
CA ASP A 114 -18.08 -8.07 9.12
C ASP A 114 -17.05 -6.98 8.89
N ALA A 115 -15.90 -7.15 9.49
CA ALA A 115 -14.73 -6.33 9.27
C ALA A 115 -13.56 -7.23 8.91
N LEU A 116 -12.89 -6.96 7.80
CA LEU A 116 -11.80 -7.80 7.32
C LEU A 116 -10.61 -6.98 6.82
N PHE A 117 -9.44 -7.58 6.89
CA PHE A 117 -8.23 -7.08 6.28
C PHE A 117 -7.48 -8.25 5.66
N VAL A 118 -7.08 -8.10 4.41
CA VAL A 118 -6.22 -9.08 3.72
C VAL A 118 -5.03 -8.34 3.14
N GLY A 119 -3.85 -8.92 3.28
CA GLY A 119 -2.64 -8.32 2.77
C GLY A 119 -1.42 -9.23 2.88
N TYR A 120 -0.32 -8.77 2.33
CA TYR A 120 0.95 -9.49 2.30
C TYR A 120 2.15 -8.57 2.52
N ALA A 121 3.24 -9.16 2.97
CA ALA A 121 4.55 -8.54 3.13
C ALA A 121 5.65 -9.61 3.13
N GLY A 122 6.88 -9.18 3.02
CA GLY A 122 8.04 -10.07 2.84
C GLY A 122 8.36 -10.25 1.36
N GLU A 123 9.48 -10.93 1.09
CA GLU A 123 9.97 -11.19 -0.26
C GLU A 123 10.44 -12.65 -0.37
N GLY A 124 10.30 -13.25 -1.55
CA GLY A 124 10.72 -14.63 -1.81
C GLY A 124 10.07 -15.62 -0.85
N ASP A 125 10.87 -16.50 -0.24
CA ASP A 125 10.41 -17.55 0.66
C ASP A 125 9.84 -17.01 2.00
N ASP A 126 10.17 -15.77 2.36
CA ASP A 126 9.66 -15.09 3.55
C ASP A 126 8.37 -14.30 3.28
N GLN A 127 7.82 -14.35 2.06
CA GLN A 127 6.58 -13.66 1.73
C GLN A 127 5.40 -14.35 2.42
N LEU A 128 4.68 -13.60 3.23
CA LEU A 128 3.49 -14.07 3.93
C LEU A 128 2.24 -13.33 3.48
N VAL A 129 1.17 -14.08 3.24
CA VAL A 129 -0.16 -13.57 2.93
C VAL A 129 -1.11 -13.95 4.05
N VAL A 130 -1.79 -12.98 4.63
CA VAL A 130 -2.65 -13.18 5.79
C VAL A 130 -4.00 -12.51 5.58
N GLY A 131 -5.07 -13.24 5.86
CA GLY A 131 -6.42 -12.73 5.95
C GLY A 131 -6.90 -12.70 7.40
N VAL A 132 -7.50 -11.61 7.83
CA VAL A 132 -8.12 -11.45 9.15
C VAL A 132 -9.57 -11.04 8.97
N TRP A 133 -10.46 -11.80 9.58
CA TRP A 133 -11.88 -11.50 9.66
C TRP A 133 -12.32 -11.38 11.12
N VAL A 134 -13.18 -10.42 11.38
CA VAL A 134 -13.83 -10.21 12.67
C VAL A 134 -15.32 -10.05 12.42
N GLY A 135 -16.12 -10.82 13.12
CA GLY A 135 -17.59 -10.80 13.06
C GLY A 135 -18.18 -11.43 14.31
N ASN A 136 -19.50 -11.28 14.48
CA ASN A 136 -20.27 -11.94 15.54
C ASN A 136 -21.00 -13.14 14.97
N ASP A 137 -21.03 -14.25 15.72
CA ASP A 137 -21.69 -15.50 15.30
C ASP A 137 -23.19 -15.34 15.05
N ASP A 138 -23.84 -14.40 15.75
CA ASP A 138 -25.25 -14.05 15.58
C ASP A 138 -25.49 -13.01 14.48
N ASN A 139 -24.44 -12.66 13.72
CA ASN A 139 -24.48 -11.65 12.66
C ASN A 139 -24.93 -10.27 13.15
N SER A 140 -24.76 -9.96 14.43
CA SER A 140 -25.00 -8.64 14.99
C SER A 140 -23.91 -7.65 14.56
N SER A 141 -24.22 -6.35 14.62
CA SER A 141 -23.26 -5.30 14.24
C SER A 141 -22.06 -5.23 15.18
N LEU A 142 -20.89 -5.01 14.61
CA LEU A 142 -19.64 -4.70 15.32
C LEU A 142 -19.54 -3.23 15.76
N GLY A 143 -20.63 -2.46 15.63
CA GLY A 143 -20.67 -1.04 15.97
C GLY A 143 -19.84 -0.18 15.01
N THR A 144 -18.81 0.48 15.54
CA THR A 144 -17.92 1.37 14.76
C THR A 144 -16.70 0.67 14.18
N MET A 145 -16.59 -0.66 14.38
CA MET A 145 -15.44 -1.43 13.87
C MET A 145 -15.46 -1.51 12.34
N THR A 146 -14.31 -1.30 11.74
CA THR A 146 -14.09 -1.44 10.30
C THR A 146 -12.85 -2.28 10.04
N GLY A 147 -12.68 -2.75 8.81
CA GLY A 147 -11.48 -3.48 8.41
C GLY A 147 -10.17 -2.71 8.63
N GLY A 148 -10.23 -1.40 8.62
CA GLY A 148 -9.08 -0.51 8.88
C GLY A 148 -8.76 -0.29 10.36
N THR A 149 -9.50 -0.88 11.29
CA THR A 149 -9.29 -0.76 12.73
C THR A 149 -8.73 -2.05 13.31
N THR A 150 -9.53 -2.86 13.99
CA THR A 150 -9.10 -4.08 14.68
C THR A 150 -8.50 -5.13 13.73
N PRO A 151 -9.13 -5.50 12.60
CA PRO A 151 -8.53 -6.48 11.70
C PRO A 151 -7.15 -6.07 11.16
N ALA A 152 -6.99 -4.81 10.78
CA ALA A 152 -5.71 -4.29 10.30
C ALA A 152 -4.62 -4.30 11.39
N ARG A 153 -4.98 -4.05 12.66
CA ARG A 153 -4.03 -4.14 13.79
C ARG A 153 -3.63 -5.57 14.08
N ILE A 154 -4.61 -6.51 14.12
CA ILE A 154 -4.34 -7.94 14.31
C ILE A 154 -3.38 -8.42 13.22
N TRP A 155 -3.67 -8.09 11.97
CA TRP A 155 -2.81 -8.40 10.84
C TRP A 155 -1.39 -7.87 11.03
N LYS A 156 -1.26 -6.61 11.39
CA LYS A 156 0.05 -5.97 11.64
C LYS A 156 0.83 -6.66 12.74
N ASP A 157 0.18 -6.94 13.87
CA ASP A 157 0.84 -7.54 15.02
C ASP A 157 1.29 -8.97 14.71
N PHE A 158 0.46 -9.74 13.99
CA PHE A 158 0.84 -11.06 13.48
C PHE A 158 2.05 -10.99 12.54
N MET A 159 2.00 -10.14 11.51
CA MET A 159 3.06 -10.01 10.52
C MET A 159 4.39 -9.56 11.14
N ARG A 160 4.34 -8.66 12.12
CA ARG A 160 5.55 -8.24 12.85
C ARG A 160 6.20 -9.39 13.60
N GLY A 161 5.41 -10.25 14.20
CA GLY A 161 5.92 -11.45 14.88
C GLY A 161 6.45 -12.48 13.90
N ALA A 162 5.68 -12.78 12.86
CA ALA A 162 6.01 -13.82 11.89
C ALA A 162 7.25 -13.49 11.05
N LEU A 163 7.41 -12.22 10.65
CA LEU A 163 8.57 -11.74 9.90
C LEU A 163 9.71 -11.25 10.80
N ALA A 164 9.66 -11.50 12.10
CA ALA A 164 10.63 -11.07 13.09
C ALA A 164 11.01 -9.56 12.99
N LEU A 165 10.05 -8.73 12.57
CA LEU A 165 10.28 -7.30 12.41
C LEU A 165 10.50 -6.64 13.77
N GLN A 166 11.65 -6.00 13.94
CA GLN A 166 11.94 -5.22 15.13
C GLN A 166 10.85 -4.19 15.37
N PRO A 167 10.46 -3.90 16.62
CA PRO A 167 9.64 -2.75 16.91
C PRO A 167 10.28 -1.52 16.26
N ALA A 168 9.49 -0.70 15.56
CA ALA A 168 10.00 0.59 15.13
C ALA A 168 10.67 1.25 16.34
N PRO A 169 11.89 1.80 16.23
CA PRO A 169 12.49 2.54 17.32
C PRO A 169 11.41 3.53 17.79
N LYS A 170 11.13 3.51 19.10
CA LYS A 170 10.24 4.54 19.67
C LYS A 170 10.78 5.85 19.14
N ALA A 171 9.96 6.56 18.37
CA ALA A 171 10.30 7.93 18.01
C ALA A 171 10.69 8.57 19.33
N THR A 172 11.97 8.81 19.54
CA THR A 172 12.43 9.70 20.60
C THR A 172 11.66 10.96 20.31
N ALA A 173 10.75 11.32 21.20
CA ALA A 173 10.03 12.57 21.10
C ALA A 173 11.11 13.59 20.77
N SER A 174 11.00 14.22 19.59
CA SER A 174 11.83 15.38 19.28
C SER A 174 11.68 16.27 20.49
N PRO A 175 12.75 16.71 21.15
CA PRO A 175 12.59 17.59 22.28
C PRO A 175 11.67 18.71 21.82
N ASP A 176 10.62 18.96 22.58
CA ASP A 176 9.74 20.10 22.34
C ASP A 176 10.64 21.31 22.05
N PRO A 177 10.44 22.00 20.95
CA PRO A 177 11.27 23.16 20.64
C PRO A 177 11.18 24.10 21.86
N GLU A 178 12.32 24.34 22.52
CA GLU A 178 12.40 25.23 23.66
C GLU A 178 12.02 26.65 23.21
N GLY A 179 10.84 27.07 23.54
CA GLY A 179 10.33 28.43 23.31
C GLY A 179 9.05 28.49 22.46
N PRO A 180 8.37 29.65 22.45
CA PRO A 180 7.20 29.84 21.60
C PRO A 180 7.61 29.70 20.14
N ILE A 181 6.90 28.83 19.40
CA ILE A 181 7.03 28.73 17.93
C ILE A 181 6.68 30.12 17.40
N LYS A 182 7.68 30.84 16.90
CA LYS A 182 7.43 32.10 16.20
C LYS A 182 6.66 31.79 14.93
N PRO A 183 5.57 32.50 14.65
CA PRO A 183 4.92 32.39 13.35
C PRO A 183 5.97 32.59 12.27
N PHE A 184 5.89 31.79 11.23
CA PHE A 184 6.73 31.90 10.07
C PHE A 184 6.50 33.28 9.43
N ASP A 185 7.50 34.15 9.49
CA ASP A 185 7.40 35.51 8.92
C ASP A 185 7.79 35.44 7.44
N ILE A 186 6.78 35.44 6.57
CA ILE A 186 6.98 35.39 5.11
C ILE A 186 7.67 36.61 4.61
N ASP A 187 7.55 37.75 5.32
CA ASP A 187 8.14 39.04 4.92
C ASP A 187 9.67 39.04 5.04
N GLU A 188 10.26 38.24 5.93
CA GLU A 188 11.70 38.07 6.07
C GLU A 188 12.30 37.04 5.10
N GLY A 189 11.46 36.24 4.44
CA GLY A 189 11.87 35.11 3.63
C GLY A 189 12.42 33.94 4.45
N ALA A 190 12.27 32.71 3.96
CA ALA A 190 12.87 31.54 4.57
C ALA A 190 13.70 30.79 3.54
N GLU A 191 14.83 30.29 3.98
CA GLU A 191 15.72 29.45 3.17
C GLU A 191 15.88 28.10 3.85
N ILE A 192 15.66 27.04 3.09
CA ILE A 192 15.75 25.65 3.55
C ILE A 192 16.79 24.94 2.69
N GLU A 193 17.80 24.38 3.33
CA GLU A 193 18.79 23.54 2.68
C GLU A 193 18.20 22.12 2.50
N LEU A 194 18.14 21.62 1.26
CA LEU A 194 17.48 20.37 0.91
C LEU A 194 18.43 19.17 0.88
N ASP A 195 19.70 19.39 0.61
CA ASP A 195 20.72 18.35 0.53
C ASP A 195 22.12 18.84 0.93
N GLU A 196 23.05 17.89 1.12
CA GLU A 196 24.45 18.17 1.43
C GLU A 196 25.25 18.82 0.25
N LYS A 197 24.63 18.93 -0.93
CA LYS A 197 25.23 19.54 -2.13
C LYS A 197 24.94 21.04 -2.25
N GLY A 198 24.22 21.60 -1.28
CA GLY A 198 23.91 23.02 -1.24
C GLY A 198 22.67 23.40 -2.05
N THR A 199 21.79 22.46 -2.35
CA THR A 199 20.49 22.78 -2.94
C THR A 199 19.63 23.48 -1.91
N THR A 200 19.21 24.72 -2.21
CA THR A 200 18.40 25.53 -1.30
C THR A 200 17.05 25.89 -1.90
N LEU A 201 16.04 25.95 -1.05
CA LEU A 201 14.69 26.39 -1.39
C LEU A 201 14.39 27.65 -0.58
N ARG A 202 14.21 28.77 -1.27
CA ARG A 202 13.91 30.09 -0.67
C ARG A 202 12.48 30.49 -0.96
N PHE A 203 11.79 30.92 0.07
CA PHE A 203 10.44 31.51 0.00
C PHE A 203 10.55 32.99 0.35
N ASP A 204 9.99 33.86 -0.47
CA ASP A 204 9.86 35.31 -0.19
C ASP A 204 8.52 35.83 -0.73
N GLU A 205 8.21 37.11 -0.46
CA GLU A 205 6.97 37.74 -0.94
C GLU A 205 6.77 37.69 -2.46
N LYS A 206 7.82 37.41 -3.23
CA LYS A 206 7.79 37.38 -4.69
C LYS A 206 7.70 35.98 -5.26
N GLY A 207 7.73 34.96 -4.43
CA GLY A 207 7.58 33.55 -4.87
C GLY A 207 8.57 32.57 -4.23
N VAL A 208 8.81 31.49 -4.93
CA VAL A 208 9.67 30.39 -4.50
C VAL A 208 10.85 30.26 -5.44
N THR A 209 12.06 30.24 -4.90
CA THR A 209 13.30 30.06 -5.67
C THR A 209 13.99 28.75 -5.21
N LEU A 210 14.24 27.84 -6.14
CA LEU A 210 15.11 26.68 -5.95
C LEU A 210 16.46 26.98 -6.58
N SER A 211 17.52 26.94 -5.78
CA SER A 211 18.90 27.08 -6.24
C SER A 211 19.62 25.75 -6.09
N THR A 212 20.26 25.29 -7.14
CA THR A 212 21.04 24.03 -7.16
C THR A 212 22.23 24.16 -8.11
N GLU A 213 23.16 23.22 -8.06
CA GLU A 213 24.21 23.08 -9.05
C GLU A 213 23.98 21.83 -9.90
N THR A 214 24.24 21.95 -11.19
CA THR A 214 24.24 20.78 -12.08
C THR A 214 25.44 19.86 -11.78
N ASP A 215 25.41 18.63 -12.29
CA ASP A 215 26.54 17.69 -12.15
C ASP A 215 27.85 18.23 -12.79
N GLU A 216 27.77 19.25 -13.61
CA GLU A 216 28.92 19.96 -14.24
C GLU A 216 29.34 21.20 -13.43
N GLY A 217 28.73 21.46 -12.27
CA GLY A 217 29.05 22.59 -11.39
C GLY A 217 28.49 23.95 -11.87
N ILE A 218 27.49 23.91 -12.75
CA ILE A 218 26.82 25.14 -13.25
C ILE A 218 25.67 25.45 -12.29
N PRO A 219 25.62 26.69 -11.74
CA PRO A 219 24.52 27.12 -10.91
C PRO A 219 23.23 27.24 -11.72
N LEU A 220 22.15 26.66 -11.20
CA LEU A 220 20.81 26.68 -11.77
C LEU A 220 19.85 27.25 -10.75
N GLN A 221 19.07 28.27 -11.14
CA GLN A 221 17.99 28.81 -10.32
C GLN A 221 16.65 28.67 -11.05
N LEU A 222 15.71 28.07 -10.35
CA LEU A 222 14.32 27.95 -10.79
C LEU A 222 13.46 28.85 -9.91
N ARG A 223 12.79 29.82 -10.50
CA ARG A 223 11.90 30.71 -9.78
C ARG A 223 10.47 30.56 -10.22
N LEU A 224 9.57 30.37 -9.26
CA LEU A 224 8.12 30.36 -9.45
C LEU A 224 7.54 31.60 -8.79
N ASP A 225 6.98 32.51 -9.58
CA ASP A 225 6.32 33.76 -9.14
C ASP A 225 4.91 33.87 -9.80
N GLU A 226 4.27 35.02 -9.62
CA GLU A 226 2.93 35.30 -10.19
C GLU A 226 2.90 35.23 -11.73
N ASP A 227 4.05 35.46 -12.39
CA ASP A 227 4.18 35.40 -13.85
C ASP A 227 4.48 33.99 -14.38
N GLY A 228 4.74 33.01 -13.51
CA GLY A 228 5.01 31.61 -13.82
C GLY A 228 6.43 31.15 -13.47
N LEU A 229 6.83 30.01 -14.05
CA LEU A 229 8.14 29.40 -13.81
C LEU A 229 9.20 30.04 -14.74
N ARG A 230 10.27 30.54 -14.14
CA ARG A 230 11.45 31.04 -14.85
C ARG A 230 12.67 30.19 -14.50
N ILE A 231 13.53 30.01 -15.47
CA ILE A 231 14.82 29.32 -15.31
C ILE A 231 15.90 30.39 -15.55
N GLU A 232 16.67 30.69 -14.51
CA GLU A 232 17.83 31.58 -14.60
C GLU A 232 19.08 30.69 -14.51
N GLY A 233 19.73 30.46 -15.64
CA GLY A 233 21.06 29.87 -15.73
C GLY A 233 22.04 30.96 -16.16
N ASP A 234 23.29 30.86 -15.74
CA ASP A 234 24.31 31.81 -16.19
C ASP A 234 24.51 31.67 -17.72
N GLU A 235 23.99 32.63 -18.49
CA GLU A 235 24.37 32.79 -19.88
C GLU A 235 25.82 33.34 -19.87
N GLY A 236 26.77 32.41 -19.75
CA GLY A 236 28.18 32.69 -19.94
C GLY A 236 28.41 33.30 -21.32
N GLY A 237 28.75 34.56 -21.37
CA GLY A 237 29.19 35.30 -22.56
C GLY A 237 30.57 34.83 -23.10
#